data_159d15c7f1f5d53d58249bb4b620da07
#
_entry.id   159d15c7f1f5d53d58249bb4b620da07
#
_cell.length_a   1.000
_cell.length_b   1.000
_cell.length_c   1.000
_cell.angle_alpha   90.00
_cell.angle_beta   90.00
_cell.angle_gamma   90.00
#
_symmetry.space_group_name_H-M   'P 1'
#
loop_
_entity.id
_entity.type
_entity.pdbx_description
1 polymer ?
#
loop_
_entity_poly.entity_id
_entity_poly.type
_entity_poly.pdbx_seq_one_letter_code
_entity_poly.pdbx_strand_id
1 'polypeptide(L)'
;MTEVHVTGLGIHPVKSTAIRSVPSAVVRSWGLEGDRRWMVVDAEGVLISAREVHALFTITADTPATDPSVGAPLRLRAPGVADLLLGEPDSALVPVRLHSNDLRARPAGPEADTWLSGVLGRGDLRLVWCDEPSRRVLNPAYARPGDHTGFADGYPVTVASLSSLRRLNDWIGEGALERGEQPPGPLPIERFRPNVVVDGAEPFAEDGWERVRIGGVPFRKVKDVDRCVMTTIETGTLETGKEPIRTLARHRQWEGRTWFAVHLVPDGTGTIRLGDRVVLG
;
A
#
# COMPACT_ATOMS: atom_id res chain seq x y z
N MET A 1 -5.37 6.73 -29.75
CA MET A 1 -5.50 6.24 -28.34
C MET A 1 -4.32 6.78 -27.58
N THR A 2 -4.54 7.48 -26.49
CA THR A 2 -3.48 7.99 -25.63
C THR A 2 -2.73 6.81 -25.02
N GLU A 3 -1.42 6.86 -25.00
CA GLU A 3 -0.59 5.76 -24.52
C GLU A 3 -0.54 5.79 -22.98
N VAL A 4 -0.89 4.68 -22.35
CA VAL A 4 -0.85 4.56 -20.88
C VAL A 4 0.55 4.17 -20.44
N HIS A 5 1.10 4.89 -19.46
CA HIS A 5 2.46 4.62 -18.97
C HIS A 5 2.56 4.78 -17.45
N VAL A 6 3.60 4.19 -16.87
CA VAL A 6 3.91 4.27 -15.45
C VAL A 6 4.50 5.63 -15.11
N THR A 7 3.87 6.37 -14.21
CA THR A 7 4.31 7.70 -13.73
C THR A 7 4.83 7.67 -12.31
N GLY A 8 4.55 6.60 -11.54
CA GLY A 8 5.03 6.45 -10.18
C GLY A 8 5.10 4.99 -9.76
N LEU A 9 6.08 4.67 -8.93
CA LEU A 9 6.24 3.38 -8.28
C LEU A 9 6.43 3.58 -6.78
N GLY A 10 5.67 2.84 -5.97
CA GLY A 10 5.70 2.94 -4.51
C GLY A 10 5.84 1.59 -3.82
N ILE A 11 6.76 1.53 -2.88
CA ILE A 11 6.96 0.39 -1.99
C ILE A 11 6.67 0.83 -0.56
N HIS A 12 6.06 -0.05 0.21
CA HIS A 12 5.70 0.15 1.62
C HIS A 12 6.35 -0.96 2.45
N PRO A 13 7.63 -0.88 2.81
CA PRO A 13 8.33 -1.99 3.47
C PRO A 13 7.62 -2.49 4.72
N VAL A 14 7.18 -1.54 5.57
CA VAL A 14 6.34 -1.83 6.74
C VAL A 14 4.91 -1.39 6.44
N LYS A 15 3.95 -2.25 6.75
CA LYS A 15 2.52 -1.93 6.59
C LYS A 15 2.15 -0.67 7.38
N SER A 16 1.36 0.22 6.76
CA SER A 16 0.87 1.48 7.34
C SER A 16 1.91 2.59 7.55
N THR A 17 3.18 2.41 7.21
CA THR A 17 4.20 3.46 7.29
C THR A 17 4.28 4.30 6.01
N ALA A 18 5.17 5.29 5.94
CA ALA A 18 5.35 6.15 4.79
C ALA A 18 5.66 5.36 3.50
N ILE A 19 5.14 5.85 2.37
CA ILE A 19 5.45 5.28 1.05
C ILE A 19 6.89 5.62 0.66
N ARG A 20 7.54 4.68 -0.02
CA ARG A 20 8.87 4.88 -0.62
C ARG A 20 8.76 4.89 -2.14
N SER A 21 8.96 6.06 -2.74
CA SER A 21 9.01 6.19 -4.20
C SER A 21 10.31 5.62 -4.74
N VAL A 22 10.23 4.84 -5.81
CA VAL A 22 11.39 4.20 -6.45
C VAL A 22 11.34 4.39 -7.97
N PRO A 23 12.49 4.45 -8.67
CA PRO A 23 12.53 4.56 -10.13
C PRO A 23 12.22 3.22 -10.83
N SER A 24 12.39 2.12 -10.14
CA SER A 24 12.10 0.77 -10.64
C SER A 24 11.77 -0.17 -9.49
N ALA A 25 11.04 -1.23 -9.78
CA ALA A 25 10.68 -2.26 -8.80
C ALA A 25 10.78 -3.65 -9.42
N VAL A 26 11.34 -4.59 -8.68
CA VAL A 26 11.35 -6.01 -9.05
C VAL A 26 9.99 -6.60 -8.71
N VAL A 27 9.37 -7.27 -9.67
CA VAL A 27 8.10 -7.98 -9.52
C VAL A 27 8.38 -9.45 -9.22
N ARG A 28 7.85 -9.93 -8.12
CA ARG A 28 7.84 -11.33 -7.68
C ARG A 28 6.41 -11.88 -7.74
N SER A 29 6.24 -13.18 -7.57
CA SER A 29 4.90 -13.82 -7.53
C SER A 29 3.98 -13.24 -6.43
N TRP A 30 4.55 -12.70 -5.37
CA TRP A 30 3.80 -12.10 -4.24
C TRP A 30 3.63 -10.57 -4.31
N GLY A 31 4.03 -9.90 -5.40
CA GLY A 31 3.99 -8.45 -5.57
C GLY A 31 5.36 -7.82 -5.80
N LEU A 32 5.53 -6.56 -5.39
CA LEU A 32 6.81 -5.88 -5.52
C LEU A 32 7.78 -6.32 -4.41
N GLU A 33 9.04 -6.51 -4.77
CA GLU A 33 10.08 -6.86 -3.80
C GLU A 33 10.20 -5.79 -2.72
N GLY A 34 10.27 -6.23 -1.46
CA GLY A 34 10.31 -5.33 -0.30
C GLY A 34 8.95 -4.78 0.15
N ASP A 35 7.88 -4.95 -0.65
CA ASP A 35 6.56 -4.37 -0.29
C ASP A 35 5.87 -5.19 0.81
N ARG A 36 5.50 -4.50 1.90
CA ARG A 36 4.69 -5.03 3.02
C ARG A 36 5.16 -6.39 3.55
N ARG A 37 6.49 -6.53 3.66
CA ARG A 37 7.11 -7.70 4.30
C ARG A 37 7.14 -7.58 5.82
N TRP A 38 6.91 -6.38 6.36
CA TRP A 38 6.89 -6.09 7.78
C TRP A 38 5.54 -5.52 8.20
N MET A 39 5.16 -5.79 9.46
CA MET A 39 3.89 -5.37 10.04
C MET A 39 4.05 -5.11 11.53
N VAL A 40 3.39 -4.06 12.03
CA VAL A 40 3.27 -3.82 13.47
C VAL A 40 2.04 -4.54 14.00
N VAL A 41 2.21 -5.23 15.11
CA VAL A 41 1.15 -5.93 15.84
C VAL A 41 1.16 -5.54 17.32
N ASP A 42 0.07 -5.78 18.03
CA ASP A 42 0.00 -5.68 19.49
C ASP A 42 0.59 -6.92 20.18
N ALA A 43 0.49 -6.97 21.53
CA ALA A 43 0.98 -8.08 22.33
C ALA A 43 0.26 -9.41 22.03
N GLU A 44 -0.96 -9.35 21.55
CA GLU A 44 -1.79 -10.50 21.13
C GLU A 44 -1.52 -10.94 19.70
N GLY A 45 -0.63 -10.24 18.98
CA GLY A 45 -0.28 -10.50 17.59
C GLY A 45 -1.28 -9.95 16.58
N VAL A 46 -2.19 -9.06 16.98
CA VAL A 46 -3.18 -8.46 16.07
C VAL A 46 -2.59 -7.23 15.39
N LEU A 47 -2.85 -7.09 14.08
CA LEU A 47 -2.41 -5.92 13.30
C LEU A 47 -2.76 -4.61 13.99
N ILE A 48 -1.77 -3.74 14.12
CA ILE A 48 -1.95 -2.30 14.40
C ILE A 48 -1.69 -1.53 13.11
N SER A 49 -2.67 -0.77 12.67
CA SER A 49 -2.59 0.02 11.43
C SER A 49 -2.68 1.52 11.69
N ALA A 50 -2.40 2.32 10.66
CA ALA A 50 -2.57 3.77 10.76
C ALA A 50 -4.04 4.22 10.93
N ARG A 51 -5.03 3.30 10.90
CA ARG A 51 -6.41 3.59 11.30
C ARG A 51 -6.52 3.85 12.79
N GLU A 52 -5.74 3.12 13.59
CA GLU A 52 -5.71 3.21 15.06
C GLU A 52 -4.59 4.14 15.54
N VAL A 53 -3.43 4.08 14.86
CA VAL A 53 -2.22 4.81 15.25
C VAL A 53 -1.70 5.60 14.06
N HIS A 54 -2.24 6.81 13.85
CA HIS A 54 -1.88 7.67 12.71
C HIS A 54 -0.37 7.95 12.65
N ALA A 55 0.31 8.02 13.79
CA ALA A 55 1.75 8.24 13.90
C ALA A 55 2.60 7.21 13.15
N LEU A 56 2.04 6.04 12.77
CA LEU A 56 2.72 5.11 11.86
C LEU A 56 3.12 5.76 10.54
N PHE A 57 2.38 6.75 10.05
CA PHE A 57 2.75 7.49 8.83
C PHE A 57 4.03 8.32 8.96
N THR A 58 4.48 8.64 10.17
CA THR A 58 5.74 9.36 10.38
C THR A 58 6.97 8.45 10.29
N ILE A 59 6.77 7.13 10.31
CA ILE A 59 7.85 6.16 10.20
C ILE A 59 8.20 5.98 8.72
N THR A 60 9.47 6.23 8.39
CA THR A 60 10.06 5.88 7.10
C THR A 60 10.80 4.56 7.24
N ALA A 61 10.42 3.59 6.42
CA ALA A 61 11.04 2.28 6.37
C ALA A 61 11.77 2.11 5.03
N ASP A 62 13.05 1.79 5.07
CA ASP A 62 13.88 1.53 3.89
C ASP A 62 14.38 0.09 3.89
N THR A 63 14.46 -0.48 2.71
CA THR A 63 15.10 -1.78 2.41
C THR A 63 16.07 -1.58 1.26
N PRO A 64 16.95 -2.53 0.92
CA PRO A 64 17.77 -2.43 -0.30
C PRO A 64 16.97 -2.20 -1.58
N ALA A 65 15.69 -2.61 -1.63
CA ALA A 65 14.79 -2.36 -2.77
C ALA A 65 14.33 -0.89 -2.85
N THR A 66 14.32 -0.14 -1.75
CA THR A 66 13.90 1.27 -1.73
C THR A 66 15.06 2.25 -1.64
N ASP A 67 16.17 1.83 -1.08
CA ASP A 67 17.40 2.59 -0.94
C ASP A 67 18.61 1.62 -0.98
N PRO A 68 19.32 1.51 -2.11
CA PRO A 68 20.46 0.60 -2.24
C PRO A 68 21.63 0.88 -1.28
N SER A 69 21.66 2.06 -0.64
CA SER A 69 22.69 2.38 0.36
C SER A 69 22.43 1.74 1.73
N VAL A 70 21.24 1.17 1.94
CA VAL A 70 20.89 0.48 3.18
C VAL A 70 21.54 -0.88 3.21
N GLY A 71 22.53 -1.04 4.07
CA GLY A 71 23.28 -2.29 4.26
C GLY A 71 22.58 -3.33 5.14
N ALA A 72 21.27 -3.18 5.40
CA ALA A 72 20.48 -4.09 6.23
C ALA A 72 19.12 -4.40 5.55
N PRO A 73 18.50 -5.53 5.88
CA PRO A 73 17.16 -5.88 5.40
C PRO A 73 16.07 -4.84 5.69
N LEU A 74 16.20 -4.10 6.80
CA LEU A 74 15.30 -3.00 7.13
C LEU A 74 16.04 -1.89 7.89
N ARG A 75 15.82 -0.63 7.50
CA ARG A 75 16.13 0.56 8.27
C ARG A 75 14.84 1.29 8.62
N LEU A 76 14.62 1.58 9.90
CA LEU A 76 13.52 2.42 10.37
C LEU A 76 14.03 3.79 10.78
N ARG A 77 13.29 4.83 10.38
CA ARG A 77 13.54 6.23 10.73
C ARG A 77 12.26 6.91 11.17
N ALA A 78 12.34 7.76 12.18
CA ALA A 78 11.23 8.63 12.59
C ALA A 78 11.79 9.93 13.21
N PRO A 79 11.01 11.03 13.24
CA PRO A 79 11.46 12.28 13.86
C PRO A 79 11.84 12.11 15.32
N GLY A 80 12.98 12.69 15.72
CA GLY A 80 13.39 12.77 17.13
C GLY A 80 13.99 11.50 17.74
N VAL A 81 14.15 10.43 16.96
CA VAL A 81 14.78 9.17 17.41
C VAL A 81 15.92 8.76 16.49
N ALA A 82 16.85 7.96 17.02
CA ALA A 82 17.91 7.38 16.20
C ALA A 82 17.37 6.36 15.20
N ASP A 83 18.03 6.23 14.05
CA ASP A 83 17.73 5.21 13.07
C ASP A 83 17.93 3.81 13.67
N LEU A 84 17.09 2.87 13.30
CA LEU A 84 17.22 1.47 13.67
C LEU A 84 17.48 0.61 12.43
N LEU A 85 18.56 -0.16 12.47
CA LEU A 85 18.92 -1.15 11.45
C LEU A 85 18.59 -2.55 11.96
N LEU A 86 17.85 -3.32 11.18
CA LEU A 86 17.41 -4.68 11.55
C LEU A 86 17.86 -5.68 10.50
N GLY A 87 18.40 -6.82 10.98
CA GLY A 87 18.62 -8.02 10.18
C GLY A 87 17.33 -8.77 9.86
N GLU A 88 17.44 -9.82 9.05
CA GLU A 88 16.32 -10.78 8.90
C GLU A 88 16.15 -11.56 10.21
N PRO A 89 14.95 -11.57 10.80
CA PRO A 89 14.71 -12.32 12.02
C PRO A 89 14.85 -13.83 11.80
N ASP A 90 15.58 -14.51 12.66
CA ASP A 90 15.70 -15.98 12.72
C ASP A 90 14.87 -16.61 13.85
N SER A 91 14.15 -15.78 14.60
CA SER A 91 13.29 -16.17 15.72
C SER A 91 12.21 -17.19 15.31
N ALA A 92 11.69 -17.92 16.27
CA ALA A 92 10.56 -18.85 16.04
C ALA A 92 9.32 -18.10 15.53
N LEU A 93 8.57 -18.74 14.63
CA LEU A 93 7.32 -18.22 14.13
C LEU A 93 6.28 -18.10 15.25
N VAL A 94 5.64 -16.93 15.34
CA VAL A 94 4.51 -16.68 16.25
C VAL A 94 3.21 -16.51 15.47
N PRO A 95 2.05 -16.80 16.07
CA PRO A 95 0.77 -16.47 15.45
C PRO A 95 0.58 -14.96 15.39
N VAL A 96 0.06 -14.50 14.25
CA VAL A 96 -0.33 -13.09 14.04
C VAL A 96 -1.64 -13.02 13.27
N ARG A 97 -2.41 -11.94 13.46
CA ARG A 97 -3.68 -11.74 12.77
C ARG A 97 -3.65 -10.47 11.92
N LEU A 98 -3.92 -10.64 10.63
CA LEU A 98 -4.11 -9.55 9.67
C LEU A 98 -5.57 -9.55 9.20
N HIS A 99 -6.39 -8.66 9.74
CA HIS A 99 -7.84 -8.64 9.55
C HIS A 99 -8.47 -10.01 9.91
N SER A 100 -9.08 -10.70 8.96
CA SER A 100 -9.65 -12.04 9.13
C SER A 100 -8.66 -13.19 8.87
N ASN A 101 -7.39 -12.89 8.60
CA ASN A 101 -6.40 -13.90 8.27
C ASN A 101 -5.53 -14.22 9.50
N ASP A 102 -5.59 -15.44 9.97
CA ASP A 102 -4.64 -15.97 10.95
C ASP A 102 -3.39 -16.45 10.21
N LEU A 103 -2.24 -15.89 10.56
CA LEU A 103 -0.96 -16.08 9.89
C LEU A 103 0.13 -16.43 10.91
N ARG A 104 1.33 -16.67 10.40
CA ARG A 104 2.54 -16.79 11.23
C ARG A 104 3.62 -15.86 10.69
N ALA A 105 4.38 -15.26 11.59
CA ALA A 105 5.45 -14.32 11.27
C ALA A 105 6.61 -14.45 12.26
N ARG A 106 7.76 -13.90 11.92
CA ARG A 106 8.92 -13.86 12.82
C ARG A 106 8.99 -12.53 13.54
N PRO A 107 9.01 -12.49 14.90
CA PRO A 107 9.27 -11.27 15.65
C PRO A 107 10.66 -10.69 15.30
N ALA A 108 10.73 -9.37 15.11
CA ALA A 108 11.99 -8.66 14.87
C ALA A 108 12.89 -8.58 16.09
N GLY A 109 12.32 -8.73 17.28
CA GLY A 109 13.03 -8.73 18.54
C GLY A 109 12.86 -7.45 19.36
N PRO A 110 13.38 -7.46 20.61
CA PRO A 110 13.10 -6.43 21.61
C PRO A 110 13.66 -5.04 21.25
N GLU A 111 14.69 -4.97 20.43
CA GLU A 111 15.23 -3.69 19.96
C GLU A 111 14.22 -2.95 19.08
N ALA A 112 13.58 -3.67 18.15
CA ALA A 112 12.51 -3.12 17.30
C ALA A 112 11.29 -2.71 18.14
N ASP A 113 10.91 -3.53 19.13
CA ASP A 113 9.78 -3.26 20.02
C ASP A 113 10.02 -2.00 20.88
N THR A 114 11.24 -1.84 21.40
CA THR A 114 11.66 -0.66 22.17
C THR A 114 11.64 0.60 21.29
N TRP A 115 12.15 0.50 20.07
CA TRP A 115 12.16 1.61 19.12
C TRP A 115 10.73 2.05 18.76
N LEU A 116 9.85 1.10 18.45
CA LEU A 116 8.42 1.38 18.15
C LEU A 116 7.73 2.02 19.36
N SER A 117 8.01 1.53 20.56
CA SER A 117 7.43 2.09 21.81
C SER A 117 7.84 3.55 21.99
N GLY A 118 9.10 3.87 21.72
CA GLY A 118 9.61 5.25 21.79
C GLY A 118 8.97 6.19 20.77
N VAL A 119 8.74 5.70 19.52
CA VAL A 119 8.14 6.51 18.45
C VAL A 119 6.64 6.68 18.62
N LEU A 120 5.92 5.61 19.00
CA LEU A 120 4.47 5.55 18.97
C LEU A 120 3.82 5.73 20.35
N GLY A 121 4.61 5.80 21.41
CA GLY A 121 4.14 5.99 22.78
C GLY A 121 3.34 4.80 23.35
N ARG A 122 3.56 3.56 22.80
CA ARG A 122 2.86 2.34 23.18
C ARG A 122 3.83 1.20 23.44
N GLY A 123 3.80 0.62 24.63
CA GLY A 123 4.72 -0.46 25.05
C GLY A 123 4.31 -1.88 24.63
N ASP A 124 3.12 -2.05 24.07
CA ASP A 124 2.57 -3.33 23.65
C ASP A 124 2.85 -3.69 22.19
N LEU A 125 3.53 -2.82 21.45
CA LEU A 125 3.78 -3.00 20.03
C LEU A 125 4.96 -3.93 19.75
N ARG A 126 4.82 -4.73 18.70
CA ARG A 126 5.82 -5.65 18.19
C ARG A 126 5.96 -5.46 16.67
N LEU A 127 7.19 -5.54 16.17
CA LEU A 127 7.45 -5.63 14.73
C LEU A 127 7.59 -7.09 14.34
N VAL A 128 6.89 -7.50 13.27
CA VAL A 128 6.96 -8.87 12.75
C VAL A 128 7.28 -8.88 11.27
N TRP A 129 7.97 -9.93 10.82
CA TRP A 129 8.43 -10.13 9.46
C TRP A 129 7.77 -11.35 8.80
N CYS A 130 7.28 -11.17 7.58
CA CYS A 130 6.81 -12.23 6.70
C CYS A 130 8.02 -12.86 6.00
N ASP A 131 8.58 -13.91 6.55
CA ASP A 131 9.71 -14.65 5.95
C ASP A 131 9.29 -15.39 4.67
N GLU A 132 8.07 -15.92 4.62
CA GLU A 132 7.57 -16.72 3.51
C GLU A 132 6.15 -16.26 3.09
N PRO A 133 6.04 -15.43 2.01
CA PRO A 133 4.74 -14.93 1.53
C PRO A 133 3.75 -16.01 1.08
N SER A 134 4.22 -17.18 0.64
CA SER A 134 3.36 -18.26 0.16
C SER A 134 2.44 -18.84 1.24
N ARG A 135 2.73 -18.57 2.53
CA ARG A 135 1.83 -18.94 3.63
C ARG A 135 0.50 -18.18 3.64
N ARG A 136 0.45 -17.04 2.97
CA ARG A 136 -0.80 -16.27 2.84
C ARG A 136 -1.39 -16.42 1.45
N VAL A 137 -2.22 -17.42 1.29
CA VAL A 137 -3.00 -17.64 0.07
C VAL A 137 -4.10 -16.59 -0.04
N LEU A 138 -4.34 -16.09 -1.24
CA LEU A 138 -5.36 -15.08 -1.53
C LEU A 138 -6.77 -15.71 -1.55
N ASN A 139 -7.80 -14.85 -1.40
CA ASN A 139 -9.19 -15.28 -1.43
C ASN A 139 -9.52 -15.92 -2.81
N PRO A 140 -9.91 -17.21 -2.84
CA PRO A 140 -10.17 -17.95 -4.08
C PRO A 140 -11.37 -17.41 -4.88
N ALA A 141 -12.22 -16.55 -4.29
CA ALA A 141 -13.30 -15.88 -5.03
C ALA A 141 -12.77 -14.90 -6.11
N TYR A 142 -11.52 -14.44 -5.98
CA TYR A 142 -10.92 -13.44 -6.87
C TYR A 142 -9.54 -13.85 -7.38
N ALA A 143 -8.92 -14.86 -6.79
CA ALA A 143 -7.54 -15.27 -7.07
C ALA A 143 -7.48 -16.74 -7.49
N ARG A 144 -6.41 -17.13 -8.16
CA ARG A 144 -6.16 -18.50 -8.57
C ARG A 144 -5.46 -19.28 -7.45
N PRO A 145 -5.56 -20.62 -7.45
CA PRO A 145 -4.75 -21.46 -6.58
C PRO A 145 -3.26 -21.11 -6.72
N GLY A 146 -2.59 -20.92 -5.58
CA GLY A 146 -1.16 -20.56 -5.54
C GLY A 146 -0.88 -19.05 -5.54
N ASP A 147 -1.86 -18.19 -5.78
CA ASP A 147 -1.69 -16.74 -5.58
C ASP A 147 -1.52 -16.40 -4.12
N HIS A 148 -0.53 -15.60 -3.80
CA HIS A 148 -0.15 -15.27 -2.43
C HIS A 148 0.43 -13.87 -2.32
N THR A 149 0.56 -13.35 -1.10
CA THR A 149 1.16 -12.05 -0.83
C THR A 149 1.70 -11.99 0.60
N GLY A 150 2.50 -10.96 0.89
CA GLY A 150 2.92 -10.63 2.26
C GLY A 150 1.80 -9.99 3.09
N PHE A 151 2.09 -8.89 3.78
CA PHE A 151 1.13 -8.18 4.62
C PHE A 151 0.34 -7.09 3.87
N ALA A 152 0.20 -7.16 2.54
CA ALA A 152 -0.72 -6.29 1.80
C ALA A 152 -2.17 -6.45 2.34
N ASP A 153 -3.05 -5.46 2.18
CA ASP A 153 -4.42 -5.56 2.70
C ASP A 153 -5.19 -6.70 2.03
N GLY A 154 -5.32 -6.69 0.72
CA GLY A 154 -6.03 -7.72 -0.03
C GLY A 154 -5.13 -8.47 -1.01
N TYR A 155 -4.50 -7.75 -1.92
CA TYR A 155 -3.79 -8.32 -3.07
C TYR A 155 -2.42 -7.69 -3.26
N PRO A 156 -1.52 -8.34 -4.05
CA PRO A 156 -0.10 -7.98 -4.13
C PRO A 156 0.20 -6.57 -4.61
N VAL A 157 -0.51 -6.09 -5.64
CA VAL A 157 -0.20 -4.81 -6.30
C VAL A 157 -1.45 -3.97 -6.42
N THR A 158 -1.37 -2.72 -5.97
CA THR A 158 -2.42 -1.72 -6.18
C THR A 158 -1.98 -0.76 -7.28
N VAL A 159 -2.83 -0.59 -8.30
CA VAL A 159 -2.63 0.38 -9.38
C VAL A 159 -3.66 1.48 -9.30
N ALA A 160 -3.22 2.74 -9.37
CA ALA A 160 -4.08 3.92 -9.41
C ALA A 160 -3.72 4.81 -10.61
N SER A 161 -4.72 5.48 -11.18
CA SER A 161 -4.57 6.37 -12.31
C SER A 161 -4.59 7.86 -11.89
N LEU A 162 -3.67 8.66 -12.43
CA LEU A 162 -3.69 10.11 -12.24
C LEU A 162 -4.90 10.76 -12.92
N SER A 163 -5.39 10.21 -14.05
CA SER A 163 -6.61 10.69 -14.70
C SER A 163 -7.82 10.52 -13.77
N SER A 164 -7.93 9.34 -13.12
CA SER A 164 -8.98 9.06 -12.14
C SER A 164 -8.87 9.95 -10.91
N LEU A 165 -7.64 10.23 -10.45
CA LEU A 165 -7.41 11.15 -9.34
C LEU A 165 -7.80 12.59 -9.70
N ARG A 166 -7.44 13.07 -10.90
CA ARG A 166 -7.87 14.41 -11.37
C ARG A 166 -9.38 14.51 -11.34
N ARG A 167 -10.09 13.54 -11.91
CA ARG A 167 -11.57 13.55 -11.90
C ARG A 167 -12.16 13.50 -10.50
N LEU A 168 -11.57 12.74 -9.59
CA LEU A 168 -11.99 12.73 -8.19
C LEU A 168 -11.77 14.09 -7.52
N ASN A 169 -10.65 14.75 -7.76
CA ASN A 169 -10.36 16.08 -7.24
C ASN A 169 -11.32 17.13 -7.80
N ASP A 170 -11.71 17.04 -9.09
CA ASP A 170 -12.76 17.89 -9.68
C ASP A 170 -14.08 17.71 -8.92
N TRP A 171 -14.54 16.49 -8.70
CA TRP A 171 -15.76 16.20 -7.94
C TRP A 171 -15.70 16.71 -6.48
N ILE A 172 -14.52 16.65 -5.84
CA ILE A 172 -14.33 17.19 -4.49
C ILE A 172 -14.51 18.72 -4.51
N GLY A 173 -13.93 19.39 -5.50
CA GLY A 173 -14.08 20.83 -5.69
C GLY A 173 -15.52 21.24 -6.01
N GLU A 174 -16.15 20.57 -6.97
CA GLU A 174 -17.56 20.76 -7.33
C GLU A 174 -18.47 20.61 -6.10
N GLY A 175 -18.30 19.53 -5.34
CA GLY A 175 -19.08 19.27 -4.14
C GLY A 175 -18.82 20.26 -3.00
N ALA A 176 -17.64 20.84 -2.88
CA ALA A 176 -17.37 21.92 -1.91
C ALA A 176 -18.14 23.18 -2.30
N LEU A 177 -18.10 23.58 -3.58
CA LEU A 177 -18.84 24.76 -4.07
C LEU A 177 -20.35 24.59 -3.89
N GLU A 178 -20.92 23.40 -4.18
CA GLU A 178 -22.35 23.11 -3.95
C GLU A 178 -22.77 23.31 -2.49
N ARG A 179 -21.85 23.11 -1.54
CA ARG A 179 -22.09 23.31 -0.11
C ARG A 179 -21.79 24.72 0.39
N GLY A 180 -21.34 25.61 -0.50
CA GLY A 180 -20.87 26.96 -0.13
C GLY A 180 -19.56 26.94 0.66
N GLU A 181 -18.78 25.85 0.54
CA GLU A 181 -17.45 25.70 1.15
C GLU A 181 -16.36 26.12 0.16
N GLN A 182 -15.24 26.60 0.67
CA GLN A 182 -14.06 26.81 -0.18
C GLN A 182 -13.52 25.43 -0.62
N PRO A 183 -13.24 25.22 -1.94
CA PRO A 183 -12.64 23.99 -2.40
C PRO A 183 -11.31 23.69 -1.69
N PRO A 184 -11.10 22.49 -1.16
CA PRO A 184 -9.82 22.10 -0.58
C PRO A 184 -8.76 21.98 -1.69
N GLY A 185 -7.49 21.96 -1.29
CA GLY A 185 -6.41 21.58 -2.20
C GLY A 185 -6.60 20.16 -2.74
N PRO A 186 -6.01 19.84 -3.92
CA PRO A 186 -6.15 18.54 -4.53
C PRO A 186 -5.53 17.45 -3.63
N LEU A 187 -6.21 16.31 -3.51
CA LEU A 187 -5.66 15.15 -2.82
C LEU A 187 -4.48 14.59 -3.63
N PRO A 188 -3.37 14.27 -2.98
CA PRO A 188 -2.25 13.58 -3.61
C PRO A 188 -2.56 12.08 -3.80
N ILE A 189 -1.92 11.44 -4.78
CA ILE A 189 -2.14 10.02 -5.10
C ILE A 189 -1.70 9.08 -3.96
N GLU A 190 -0.75 9.52 -3.17
CA GLU A 190 -0.19 8.80 -2.02
C GLU A 190 -1.24 8.49 -0.95
N ARG A 191 -2.33 9.25 -0.88
CA ARG A 191 -3.48 8.97 0.01
C ARG A 191 -4.08 7.58 -0.26
N PHE A 192 -3.99 7.12 -1.49
CA PHE A 192 -4.49 5.81 -1.93
C PHE A 192 -3.45 4.70 -1.83
N ARG A 193 -2.20 5.04 -1.47
CA ARG A 193 -1.10 4.11 -1.22
C ARG A 193 -0.88 3.08 -2.35
N PRO A 194 -0.82 3.53 -3.62
CA PRO A 194 -0.62 2.63 -4.74
C PRO A 194 0.82 2.09 -4.77
N ASN A 195 0.99 0.92 -5.40
CA ASN A 195 2.29 0.40 -5.80
C ASN A 195 2.70 0.91 -7.18
N VAL A 196 1.74 1.07 -8.07
CA VAL A 196 1.96 1.59 -9.42
C VAL A 196 0.98 2.73 -9.68
N VAL A 197 1.51 3.85 -10.14
CA VAL A 197 0.72 4.99 -10.61
C VAL A 197 0.85 5.04 -12.11
N VAL A 198 -0.28 5.16 -12.81
CA VAL A 198 -0.31 5.28 -14.27
C VAL A 198 -0.98 6.57 -14.71
N ASP A 199 -0.70 7.01 -15.94
CA ASP A 199 -1.41 8.11 -16.60
C ASP A 199 -1.60 7.84 -18.08
N GLY A 200 -2.47 8.61 -18.74
CA GLY A 200 -2.71 8.52 -20.18
C GLY A 200 -4.01 7.81 -20.57
N ALA A 201 -4.74 7.21 -19.63
CA ALA A 201 -6.07 6.66 -19.87
C ALA A 201 -7.19 7.66 -19.56
N GLU A 202 -8.42 7.38 -20.01
CA GLU A 202 -9.62 8.05 -19.51
C GLU A 202 -9.79 7.79 -18.01
N PRO A 203 -10.43 8.71 -17.27
CA PRO A 203 -10.72 8.49 -15.84
C PRO A 203 -11.46 7.17 -15.61
N PHE A 204 -10.97 6.40 -14.65
CA PHE A 204 -11.52 5.09 -14.23
C PHE A 204 -11.48 3.98 -15.30
N ALA A 205 -10.72 4.16 -16.38
CA ALA A 205 -10.55 3.13 -17.40
C ALA A 205 -9.92 1.84 -16.81
N GLU A 206 -9.15 1.98 -15.73
CA GLU A 206 -8.56 0.85 -15.01
C GLU A 206 -9.61 -0.13 -14.43
N ASP A 207 -10.82 0.31 -14.19
CA ASP A 207 -11.90 -0.55 -13.70
C ASP A 207 -12.28 -1.64 -14.72
N GLY A 208 -12.14 -1.35 -16.00
CA GLY A 208 -12.43 -2.29 -17.09
C GLY A 208 -11.26 -3.21 -17.46
N TRP A 209 -10.12 -3.11 -16.80
CA TRP A 209 -8.98 -3.97 -17.13
C TRP A 209 -9.26 -5.42 -16.72
N GLU A 210 -8.75 -6.35 -17.53
CA GLU A 210 -8.75 -7.78 -17.19
C GLU A 210 -7.30 -8.29 -17.10
N ARG A 211 -6.54 -8.07 -18.14
CA ARG A 211 -5.12 -8.40 -18.23
C ARG A 211 -4.35 -7.18 -18.70
N VAL A 212 -3.21 -6.94 -18.06
CA VAL A 212 -2.34 -5.84 -18.44
C VAL A 212 -0.89 -6.31 -18.44
N ARG A 213 -0.09 -5.71 -19.31
CA ARG A 213 1.37 -5.86 -19.29
C ARG A 213 1.96 -4.50 -18.94
N ILE A 214 2.74 -4.45 -17.88
CA ILE A 214 3.47 -3.25 -17.45
C ILE A 214 4.95 -3.50 -17.78
N GLY A 215 5.49 -2.73 -18.72
CA GLY A 215 6.79 -3.07 -19.30
C GLY A 215 6.77 -4.49 -19.89
N GLY A 216 7.68 -5.34 -19.43
CA GLY A 216 7.73 -6.76 -19.82
C GLY A 216 6.88 -7.71 -18.97
N VAL A 217 6.28 -7.27 -17.86
CA VAL A 217 5.66 -8.14 -16.86
C VAL A 217 4.15 -8.22 -17.06
N PRO A 218 3.57 -9.44 -17.19
CA PRO A 218 2.12 -9.63 -17.25
C PRO A 218 1.48 -9.63 -15.85
N PHE A 219 0.29 -9.04 -15.78
CA PHE A 219 -0.57 -9.02 -14.60
C PHE A 219 -2.01 -9.29 -15.01
N ARG A 220 -2.81 -9.74 -14.08
CA ARG A 220 -4.27 -9.76 -14.19
C ARG A 220 -4.91 -8.91 -13.09
N LYS A 221 -5.97 -8.21 -13.44
CA LYS A 221 -6.84 -7.56 -12.47
C LYS A 221 -7.67 -8.63 -11.75
N VAL A 222 -7.82 -8.46 -10.45
CA VAL A 222 -8.59 -9.39 -9.62
C VAL A 222 -9.75 -8.70 -8.94
N LYS A 223 -9.62 -7.41 -8.62
CA LYS A 223 -10.67 -6.68 -7.91
C LYS A 223 -10.43 -5.18 -7.96
N ASP A 224 -11.50 -4.38 -7.87
CA ASP A 224 -11.41 -2.97 -7.53
C ASP A 224 -11.02 -2.81 -6.04
N VAL A 225 -10.44 -1.68 -5.68
CA VAL A 225 -10.00 -1.43 -4.31
C VAL A 225 -11.08 -0.67 -3.55
N ASP A 226 -11.66 -1.29 -2.54
CA ASP A 226 -12.54 -0.63 -1.60
C ASP A 226 -11.75 0.28 -0.66
N ARG A 227 -12.26 1.50 -0.46
CA ARG A 227 -11.58 2.52 0.31
C ARG A 227 -12.16 2.68 1.70
N CYS A 228 -11.28 2.79 2.67
CA CYS A 228 -11.62 2.97 4.07
C CYS A 228 -11.15 4.35 4.58
N VAL A 229 -11.47 4.65 5.81
CA VAL A 229 -11.10 5.88 6.52
C VAL A 229 -9.61 6.24 6.44
N MET A 230 -8.71 5.27 6.25
CA MET A 230 -7.28 5.51 6.12
C MET A 230 -6.94 6.53 5.02
N THR A 231 -7.73 6.57 3.93
CA THR A 231 -7.53 7.54 2.85
C THR A 231 -7.92 8.98 3.23
N THR A 232 -8.64 9.17 4.32
CA THR A 232 -9.03 10.50 4.83
C THR A 232 -7.97 11.12 5.74
N ILE A 233 -6.96 10.35 6.16
CA ILE A 233 -5.89 10.83 7.05
C ILE A 233 -4.87 11.61 6.22
N GLU A 234 -4.62 12.86 6.57
CA GLU A 234 -3.55 13.68 6.00
C GLU A 234 -2.20 13.23 6.58
N THR A 235 -1.28 12.77 5.73
CA THR A 235 -0.04 12.12 6.20
C THR A 235 0.98 13.10 6.82
N GLY A 236 0.89 14.39 6.49
CA GLY A 236 1.76 15.43 7.05
C GLY A 236 1.30 15.94 8.41
N THR A 237 -0.03 16.14 8.58
CA THR A 237 -0.62 16.67 9.81
C THR A 237 -1.20 15.58 10.72
N LEU A 238 -1.43 14.38 10.18
CA LEU A 238 -2.13 13.25 10.82
C LEU A 238 -3.61 13.53 11.14
N GLU A 239 -4.15 14.62 10.64
CA GLU A 239 -5.56 14.96 10.82
C GLU A 239 -6.46 14.12 9.91
N THR A 240 -7.65 13.82 10.38
CA THR A 240 -8.66 13.07 9.62
C THR A 240 -9.70 14.02 9.04
N GLY A 241 -9.82 13.98 7.70
CA GLY A 241 -10.85 14.72 6.97
C GLY A 241 -12.07 13.87 6.59
N LYS A 242 -12.93 14.42 5.71
CA LYS A 242 -14.08 13.68 5.15
C LYS A 242 -13.79 13.14 3.75
N GLU A 243 -12.86 13.78 3.04
CA GLU A 243 -12.45 13.36 1.69
C GLU A 243 -11.31 12.33 1.74
N PRO A 244 -11.25 11.41 0.79
CA PRO A 244 -12.09 11.25 -0.41
C PRO A 244 -13.39 10.47 -0.19
N ILE A 245 -13.61 9.89 0.99
CA ILE A 245 -14.72 8.95 1.23
C ILE A 245 -16.09 9.59 0.98
N ARG A 246 -16.31 10.84 1.39
CA ARG A 246 -17.54 11.58 1.16
C ARG A 246 -17.88 11.69 -0.34
N THR A 247 -16.90 12.05 -1.15
CA THR A 247 -17.08 12.21 -2.60
C THR A 247 -17.19 10.86 -3.31
N LEU A 248 -16.39 9.87 -2.92
CA LEU A 248 -16.49 8.51 -3.46
C LEU A 248 -17.85 7.87 -3.16
N ALA A 249 -18.42 8.13 -1.97
CA ALA A 249 -19.75 7.64 -1.63
C ALA A 249 -20.85 8.22 -2.54
N ARG A 250 -20.66 9.41 -3.11
CA ARG A 250 -21.60 10.03 -4.06
C ARG A 250 -21.44 9.50 -5.49
N HIS A 251 -20.22 9.26 -5.94
CA HIS A 251 -19.91 9.01 -7.35
C HIS A 251 -19.43 7.60 -7.66
N ARG A 252 -18.91 6.89 -6.67
CA ARG A 252 -18.21 5.60 -6.83
C ARG A 252 -18.61 4.60 -5.75
N GLN A 253 -19.90 4.51 -5.44
CA GLN A 253 -20.42 3.58 -4.43
C GLN A 253 -21.31 2.53 -5.07
N TRP A 254 -20.98 1.27 -4.86
CA TRP A 254 -21.82 0.10 -5.16
C TRP A 254 -21.48 -1.03 -4.18
N GLU A 255 -22.42 -1.93 -3.97
CA GLU A 255 -22.30 -3.04 -3.00
C GLU A 255 -21.96 -2.57 -1.59
N GLY A 256 -22.41 -1.37 -1.18
CA GLY A 256 -22.15 -0.79 0.14
C GLY A 256 -20.70 -0.34 0.39
N ARG A 257 -19.87 -0.24 -0.65
CA ARG A 257 -18.46 0.14 -0.59
C ARG A 257 -18.14 1.29 -1.53
N THR A 258 -17.08 2.02 -1.21
CA THR A 258 -16.56 3.09 -2.07
C THR A 258 -15.29 2.62 -2.77
N TRP A 259 -15.17 2.91 -4.08
CA TRP A 259 -14.17 2.30 -4.94
C TRP A 259 -13.24 3.33 -5.60
N PHE A 260 -11.94 3.05 -5.57
CA PHE A 260 -10.92 3.80 -6.29
C PHE A 260 -9.65 2.96 -6.45
N ALA A 261 -9.09 2.89 -7.65
CA ALA A 261 -7.95 2.04 -8.03
C ALA A 261 -8.31 0.55 -8.15
N VAL A 262 -7.36 -0.25 -8.63
CA VAL A 262 -7.55 -1.69 -8.87
C VAL A 262 -6.43 -2.52 -8.27
N HIS A 263 -6.75 -3.75 -7.94
CA HIS A 263 -5.79 -4.76 -7.50
C HIS A 263 -5.36 -5.66 -8.65
N LEU A 264 -4.05 -5.83 -8.79
CA LEU A 264 -3.45 -6.74 -9.72
C LEU A 264 -2.69 -7.87 -8.99
N VAL A 265 -2.64 -9.02 -9.66
CA VAL A 265 -1.77 -10.15 -9.29
C VAL A 265 -0.79 -10.38 -10.44
N PRO A 266 0.52 -10.51 -10.18
CA PRO A 266 1.50 -10.83 -11.20
C PRO A 266 1.27 -12.23 -11.78
N ASP A 267 1.27 -12.35 -13.11
CA ASP A 267 1.30 -13.62 -13.85
C ASP A 267 2.72 -13.94 -14.36
N GLY A 268 3.70 -13.15 -13.95
CA GLY A 268 5.11 -13.32 -14.28
C GLY A 268 6.00 -12.48 -13.37
N THR A 269 7.31 -12.66 -13.52
CA THR A 269 8.33 -11.92 -12.78
C THR A 269 9.16 -11.05 -13.70
N GLY A 270 9.80 -10.01 -13.17
CA GLY A 270 10.64 -9.10 -13.95
C GLY A 270 10.86 -7.79 -13.24
N THR A 271 11.20 -6.75 -13.97
CA THR A 271 11.39 -5.41 -13.42
C THR A 271 10.50 -4.44 -14.18
N ILE A 272 9.76 -3.61 -13.44
CA ILE A 272 8.98 -2.48 -13.97
C ILE A 272 9.68 -1.16 -13.61
N ARG A 273 9.53 -0.14 -14.46
CA ARG A 273 10.23 1.15 -14.35
C ARG A 273 9.29 2.31 -14.59
N LEU A 274 9.67 3.47 -14.11
CA LEU A 274 9.03 4.73 -14.54
C LEU A 274 9.15 4.86 -16.07
N GLY A 275 8.07 5.31 -16.71
CA GLY A 275 7.97 5.42 -18.16
C GLY A 275 7.59 4.12 -18.89
N ASP A 276 7.55 2.98 -18.21
CA ASP A 276 7.11 1.73 -18.84
C ASP A 276 5.69 1.86 -19.38
N ARG A 277 5.49 1.33 -20.58
CA ARG A 277 4.18 1.28 -21.22
C ARG A 277 3.28 0.26 -20.54
N VAL A 278 2.01 0.63 -20.40
CA VAL A 278 0.93 -0.27 -19.95
C VAL A 278 0.11 -0.68 -21.18
N VAL A 279 0.12 -1.97 -21.49
CA VAL A 279 -0.60 -2.55 -22.62
C VAL A 279 -1.74 -3.40 -22.09
N LEU A 280 -2.95 -3.13 -22.55
CA LEU A 280 -4.13 -3.93 -22.22
C LEU A 280 -4.14 -5.18 -23.08
N GLY A 281 -4.47 -6.33 -22.46
CA GLY A 281 -4.53 -7.64 -23.11
C GLY A 281 -5.94 -8.04 -23.50
#